data_334a0bd28e93f0e8df1ff29070f7534d
#
_entry.id   334a0bd28e93f0e8df1ff29070f7534d
#
_cell.length_a   1.000
_cell.length_b   1.000
_cell.length_c   1.000
_cell.angle_alpha   90.00
_cell.angle_beta   90.00
_cell.angle_gamma   90.00
#
_symmetry.space_group_name_H-M   'P 1'
#
loop_
_entity.id
_entity.type
_entity.pdbx_description
1 polymer ?
#
loop_
_entity_poly.entity_id
_entity_poly.type
_entity_poly.pdbx_seq_one_letter_code
_entity_poly.pdbx_strand_id
1 'polypeptide(L)'
;AADGFKDGYDSLTINPVPLVREDCPSEDLPNAASKAWEKALKDGEKFGFRNAQTTVIAPTGTIGLVMDCDTTGIEPDFAMVKFKKLAGGGYFKIINQVVPEALQNLGYDNKQISDIKNYVLGTGSLKNCQSISHSALKEKGFKEEQINLIENSLESAFDIKFVFNQFTLGKEFCKNILKISEDQLNDFSFDMLNFLSFKKEEIDAANIHVCGSMTLEGAPHLDEEHLNVFDCANVCGRIGKRFL
;
A
#
# COMPACT_ATOMS: atom_id res chain seq x y z
N ALA A 1 -8.27 42.84 -7.82
CA ALA A 1 -9.29 42.01 -7.15
C ALA A 1 -10.72 42.55 -7.42
N ALA A 2 -10.94 43.86 -7.39
CA ALA A 2 -12.26 44.45 -7.64
C ALA A 2 -12.70 44.27 -9.09
N ASP A 3 -11.77 44.32 -10.03
CA ASP A 3 -12.08 44.21 -11.48
C ASP A 3 -12.43 42.77 -11.89
N GLY A 4 -11.79 41.76 -11.26
CA GLY A 4 -12.13 40.35 -11.48
C GLY A 4 -13.44 39.90 -10.88
N PHE A 5 -14.08 40.74 -10.08
CA PHE A 5 -15.33 40.42 -9.41
C PHE A 5 -16.57 40.82 -10.24
N LYS A 6 -16.45 41.80 -11.14
CA LYS A 6 -17.54 42.30 -12.00
C LYS A 6 -17.14 42.21 -13.45
N ASP A 7 -17.14 41.03 -14.01
CA ASP A 7 -16.78 40.75 -15.41
C ASP A 7 -15.34 41.17 -15.82
N GLY A 8 -14.45 41.42 -14.86
CA GLY A 8 -13.09 41.86 -15.10
C GLY A 8 -12.10 40.73 -15.42
N TYR A 9 -12.57 39.63 -16.00
CA TYR A 9 -11.71 38.47 -16.35
C TYR A 9 -10.83 38.73 -17.58
N ASP A 10 -11.19 39.70 -18.43
CA ASP A 10 -10.45 40.03 -19.65
C ASP A 10 -9.01 40.48 -19.40
N SER A 11 -8.70 40.93 -18.17
CA SER A 11 -7.37 41.38 -17.77
C SER A 11 -6.53 40.25 -17.09
N LEU A 12 -7.11 39.06 -16.92
CA LEU A 12 -6.38 37.93 -16.30
C LEU A 12 -5.48 37.27 -17.33
N THR A 13 -4.26 36.88 -16.88
CA THR A 13 -3.32 36.11 -17.71
C THR A 13 -3.83 34.71 -17.98
N ILE A 14 -4.60 34.14 -17.04
CA ILE A 14 -5.20 32.81 -17.13
C ILE A 14 -6.68 32.94 -16.85
N ASN A 15 -7.52 32.52 -17.80
CA ASN A 15 -8.97 32.51 -17.63
C ASN A 15 -9.40 31.46 -16.59
N PRO A 16 -10.37 31.78 -15.73
CA PRO A 16 -10.96 30.79 -14.83
C PRO A 16 -11.58 29.62 -15.62
N VAL A 17 -11.33 28.42 -15.16
CA VAL A 17 -11.95 27.22 -15.72
C VAL A 17 -13.18 26.87 -14.87
N PRO A 18 -14.38 26.81 -15.47
CA PRO A 18 -15.60 26.45 -14.76
C PRO A 18 -15.56 24.97 -14.29
N LEU A 19 -16.38 24.68 -13.30
CA LEU A 19 -16.58 23.29 -12.87
C LEU A 19 -17.31 22.51 -13.98
N VAL A 20 -16.68 21.45 -14.47
CA VAL A 20 -17.27 20.50 -15.44
C VAL A 20 -18.09 19.48 -14.65
N ARG A 21 -19.41 19.67 -14.64
CA ARG A 21 -20.31 18.86 -13.79
C ARG A 21 -20.42 17.42 -14.27
N GLU A 22 -20.35 17.23 -15.57
CA GLU A 22 -20.49 15.94 -16.26
C GLU A 22 -19.35 14.96 -15.89
N ASP A 23 -18.18 15.49 -15.54
CA ASP A 23 -17.01 14.69 -15.16
C ASP A 23 -17.04 14.26 -13.69
N CYS A 24 -18.01 14.74 -12.91
CA CYS A 24 -18.10 14.40 -11.49
C CYS A 24 -18.98 13.15 -11.29
N PRO A 25 -18.48 12.09 -10.66
CA PRO A 25 -19.22 10.83 -10.47
C PRO A 25 -20.41 10.97 -9.49
N SER A 26 -20.50 12.05 -8.76
CA SER A 26 -21.55 12.35 -7.78
C SER A 26 -22.20 13.68 -8.07
N GLU A 27 -23.53 13.73 -8.12
CA GLU A 27 -24.25 14.99 -8.29
C GLU A 27 -24.23 15.90 -7.06
N ASP A 28 -24.03 15.33 -5.88
CA ASP A 28 -24.02 16.07 -4.61
C ASP A 28 -22.82 17.01 -4.49
N LEU A 29 -21.65 16.58 -4.96
CA LEU A 29 -20.41 17.36 -4.90
C LEU A 29 -20.48 18.65 -5.75
N PRO A 30 -20.80 18.59 -7.06
CA PRO A 30 -20.90 19.81 -7.87
C PRO A 30 -22.06 20.72 -7.41
N ASN A 31 -23.15 20.17 -6.88
CA ASN A 31 -24.22 20.95 -6.28
C ASN A 31 -23.76 21.69 -5.01
N ALA A 32 -23.02 21.04 -4.14
CA ALA A 32 -22.46 21.66 -2.94
C ALA A 32 -21.44 22.75 -3.31
N ALA A 33 -20.55 22.48 -4.28
CA ALA A 33 -19.56 23.43 -4.76
C ALA A 33 -20.23 24.67 -5.37
N SER A 34 -21.23 24.50 -6.25
CA SER A 34 -21.98 25.63 -6.85
C SER A 34 -22.63 26.47 -5.78
N LYS A 35 -23.36 25.89 -4.84
CA LYS A 35 -23.99 26.61 -3.71
C LYS A 35 -23.00 27.40 -2.87
N ALA A 36 -21.81 26.80 -2.60
CA ALA A 36 -20.77 27.48 -1.83
C ALA A 36 -20.23 28.72 -2.55
N TRP A 37 -19.98 28.61 -3.87
CA TRP A 37 -19.50 29.73 -4.69
C TRP A 37 -20.57 30.80 -4.91
N GLU A 38 -21.83 30.41 -5.14
CA GLU A 38 -22.95 31.35 -5.23
C GLU A 38 -23.13 32.14 -3.93
N LYS A 39 -23.03 31.48 -2.78
CA LYS A 39 -23.06 32.14 -1.48
C LYS A 39 -21.89 33.08 -1.29
N ALA A 40 -20.69 32.67 -1.65
CA ALA A 40 -19.48 33.51 -1.56
C ALA A 40 -19.61 34.76 -2.45
N LEU A 41 -20.13 34.60 -3.66
CA LEU A 41 -20.40 35.73 -4.58
C LEU A 41 -21.38 36.71 -3.96
N LYS A 42 -22.55 36.22 -3.54
CA LYS A 42 -23.62 37.04 -2.95
C LYS A 42 -23.16 37.81 -1.70
N ASP A 43 -22.40 37.13 -0.81
CA ASP A 43 -21.87 37.77 0.38
C ASP A 43 -20.77 38.78 0.00
N GLY A 44 -19.94 38.46 -0.97
CA GLY A 44 -18.88 39.34 -1.47
C GLY A 44 -19.41 40.61 -2.16
N GLU A 45 -20.54 40.54 -2.90
CA GLU A 45 -21.19 41.67 -3.45
C GLU A 45 -21.71 42.66 -2.40
N LYS A 46 -22.15 42.12 -1.26
CA LYS A 46 -22.70 42.89 -0.16
C LYS A 46 -21.66 43.49 0.77
N PHE A 47 -20.63 42.70 1.10
CA PHE A 47 -19.67 42.99 2.19
C PHE A 47 -18.22 43.18 1.70
N GLY A 48 -17.96 42.85 0.44
CA GLY A 48 -16.61 42.78 -0.12
C GLY A 48 -15.87 41.52 0.32
N PHE A 49 -14.65 41.36 -0.21
CA PHE A 49 -13.75 40.24 0.11
C PHE A 49 -12.58 40.72 0.98
N ARG A 50 -12.32 40.02 2.05
CA ARG A 50 -11.18 40.31 2.93
C ARG A 50 -9.84 39.88 2.33
N ASN A 51 -9.81 38.71 1.71
CA ASN A 51 -8.60 38.08 1.16
C ASN A 51 -8.73 37.99 -0.38
N ALA A 52 -7.62 38.23 -1.06
CA ALA A 52 -7.57 38.09 -2.52
C ALA A 52 -7.58 36.62 -2.96
N GLN A 53 -7.07 35.74 -2.13
CA GLN A 53 -7.02 34.30 -2.39
C GLN A 53 -7.22 33.54 -1.08
N THR A 54 -8.10 32.53 -1.07
CA THR A 54 -8.49 31.75 0.11
C THR A 54 -8.24 30.27 -0.05
N THR A 55 -7.92 29.82 -1.24
CA THR A 55 -7.66 28.41 -1.57
C THR A 55 -6.31 28.25 -2.22
N VAL A 56 -5.69 27.12 -1.99
CA VAL A 56 -4.39 26.75 -2.58
C VAL A 56 -4.35 25.23 -2.76
N ILE A 57 -3.75 24.78 -3.85
CA ILE A 57 -3.39 23.37 -4.05
C ILE A 57 -1.97 23.19 -3.52
N ALA A 58 -1.87 22.83 -2.25
CA ALA A 58 -0.59 22.62 -1.59
C ALA A 58 -0.16 21.14 -1.62
N PRO A 59 1.14 20.84 -1.49
CA PRO A 59 1.62 19.44 -1.40
C PRO A 59 1.11 18.66 -0.18
N THR A 60 0.52 19.29 0.82
CA THR A 60 -0.16 18.71 2.02
C THR A 60 0.50 17.45 2.59
N GLY A 61 1.83 17.44 2.79
CA GLY A 61 2.56 16.28 3.28
C GLY A 61 2.11 15.84 4.68
N THR A 62 2.61 16.52 5.71
CA THR A 62 2.33 16.18 7.12
C THR A 62 0.83 16.28 7.46
N ILE A 63 0.15 17.29 6.98
CA ILE A 63 -1.28 17.45 7.25
C ILE A 63 -2.12 16.36 6.57
N GLY A 64 -1.74 15.92 5.37
CA GLY A 64 -2.37 14.78 4.69
C GLY A 64 -2.24 13.50 5.53
N LEU A 65 -1.05 13.23 6.09
CA LEU A 65 -0.83 12.09 6.97
C LEU A 65 -1.64 12.15 8.26
N VAL A 66 -1.77 13.36 8.86
CA VAL A 66 -2.59 13.55 10.08
C VAL A 66 -4.08 13.33 9.80
N MET A 67 -4.52 13.69 8.61
CA MET A 67 -5.92 13.53 8.17
C MET A 67 -6.20 12.15 7.55
N ASP A 68 -5.24 11.23 7.61
CA ASP A 68 -5.34 9.87 7.06
C ASP A 68 -5.65 9.85 5.54
N CYS A 69 -5.11 10.82 4.81
CA CYS A 69 -5.20 10.83 3.35
C CYS A 69 -4.19 9.85 2.74
N ASP A 70 -4.59 9.18 1.68
CA ASP A 70 -3.72 8.21 0.99
C ASP A 70 -2.62 8.90 0.18
N THR A 71 -2.93 10.07 -0.41
CA THR A 71 -1.98 10.85 -1.23
C THR A 71 -1.70 12.21 -0.61
N THR A 72 -0.61 12.84 -1.05
CA THR A 72 -0.29 14.22 -0.71
C THR A 72 -0.82 15.14 -1.81
N GLY A 73 -1.78 16.01 -1.47
CA GLY A 73 -2.43 16.88 -2.44
C GLY A 73 -3.15 16.09 -3.54
N ILE A 74 -2.97 16.52 -4.79
CA ILE A 74 -3.55 15.90 -5.98
C ILE A 74 -2.55 15.03 -6.76
N GLU A 75 -1.44 14.67 -6.13
CA GLU A 75 -0.41 13.84 -6.76
C GLU A 75 -0.83 12.37 -6.82
N PRO A 76 -0.36 11.62 -7.84
CA PRO A 76 -0.53 10.17 -7.87
C PRO A 76 0.10 9.52 -6.65
N ASP A 77 -0.44 8.39 -6.21
CA ASP A 77 0.17 7.65 -5.11
C ASP A 77 1.56 7.15 -5.50
N PHE A 78 2.48 7.15 -4.54
CA PHE A 78 3.82 6.57 -4.74
C PHE A 78 3.76 5.06 -4.91
N ALA A 79 2.94 4.42 -4.10
CA ALA A 79 2.75 2.98 -4.09
C ALA A 79 1.43 2.63 -3.43
N MET A 80 0.74 1.60 -3.97
CA MET A 80 -0.53 1.12 -3.41
C MET A 80 -0.37 0.50 -2.02
N VAL A 81 0.81 0.00 -1.68
CA VAL A 81 1.14 -0.51 -0.34
C VAL A 81 2.22 0.33 0.29
N LYS A 82 1.97 0.80 1.48
CA LYS A 82 2.89 1.62 2.28
C LYS A 82 3.18 0.97 3.62
N PHE A 83 4.31 1.33 4.21
CA PHE A 83 4.68 0.92 5.56
C PHE A 83 4.54 2.09 6.52
N LYS A 84 3.74 1.90 7.55
CA LYS A 84 3.57 2.88 8.63
C LYS A 84 4.35 2.41 9.86
N LYS A 85 5.29 3.25 10.32
CA LYS A 85 6.02 3.01 11.56
C LYS A 85 5.12 3.29 12.75
N LEU A 86 5.03 2.34 13.66
CA LEU A 86 4.26 2.50 14.89
C LEU A 86 5.05 3.25 15.97
N ALA A 87 4.36 4.03 16.80
CA ALA A 87 4.98 4.77 17.90
C ALA A 87 5.67 3.85 18.93
N GLY A 88 5.13 2.64 19.12
CA GLY A 88 5.71 1.59 19.98
C GLY A 88 6.79 0.73 19.33
N GLY A 89 7.20 1.06 18.12
CA GLY A 89 8.10 0.23 17.30
C GLY A 89 7.34 -0.71 16.36
N GLY A 90 8.07 -1.28 15.38
CA GLY A 90 7.46 -2.10 14.33
C GLY A 90 6.89 -1.29 13.17
N TYR A 91 6.51 -2.01 12.14
CA TYR A 91 5.89 -1.48 10.92
C TYR A 91 4.66 -2.31 10.61
N PHE A 92 3.61 -1.68 10.10
CA PHE A 92 2.52 -2.42 9.48
C PHE A 92 2.26 -1.93 8.05
N LYS A 93 1.74 -2.83 7.24
CA LYS A 93 1.43 -2.56 5.84
C LYS A 93 0.02 -2.02 5.75
N ILE A 94 -0.14 -0.97 4.97
CA ILE A 94 -1.45 -0.43 4.60
C ILE A 94 -1.56 -0.42 3.09
N ILE A 95 -2.71 -0.84 2.58
CA ILE A 95 -3.07 -0.63 1.19
C ILE A 95 -3.82 0.70 1.10
N ASN A 96 -3.67 1.40 -0.03
CA ASN A 96 -4.46 2.59 -0.33
C ASN A 96 -5.96 2.27 -0.14
N GLN A 97 -6.65 3.07 0.67
CA GLN A 97 -8.02 2.80 1.12
C GLN A 97 -9.05 2.82 -0.01
N VAL A 98 -8.74 3.48 -1.12
CA VAL A 98 -9.61 3.55 -2.30
C VAL A 98 -9.55 2.27 -3.15
N VAL A 99 -8.50 1.44 -3.02
CA VAL A 99 -8.34 0.21 -3.83
C VAL A 99 -9.54 -0.73 -3.72
N PRO A 100 -10.07 -1.07 -2.53
CA PRO A 100 -11.27 -1.92 -2.45
C PRO A 100 -12.49 -1.34 -3.15
N GLU A 101 -12.72 -0.04 -3.02
CA GLU A 101 -13.83 0.66 -3.68
C GLU A 101 -13.65 0.68 -5.20
N ALA A 102 -12.44 0.94 -5.68
CA ALA A 102 -12.13 0.90 -7.10
C ALA A 102 -12.36 -0.50 -7.69
N LEU A 103 -11.94 -1.55 -7.01
CA LEU A 103 -12.20 -2.93 -7.41
C LEU A 103 -13.70 -3.25 -7.44
N GLN A 104 -14.46 -2.77 -6.45
CA GLN A 104 -15.91 -2.95 -6.42
C GLN A 104 -16.59 -2.24 -7.59
N ASN A 105 -16.18 -1.02 -7.93
CA ASN A 105 -16.69 -0.26 -9.08
C ASN A 105 -16.32 -0.91 -10.41
N LEU A 106 -15.21 -1.63 -10.47
CA LEU A 106 -14.81 -2.45 -11.63
C LEU A 106 -15.55 -3.79 -11.71
N GLY A 107 -16.42 -4.11 -10.74
CA GLY A 107 -17.29 -5.29 -10.77
C GLY A 107 -16.75 -6.51 -10.02
N TYR A 108 -15.67 -6.40 -9.27
CA TYR A 108 -15.15 -7.53 -8.46
C TYR A 108 -16.00 -7.75 -7.20
N ASP A 109 -16.26 -9.01 -6.89
CA ASP A 109 -16.99 -9.38 -5.68
C ASP A 109 -16.10 -9.32 -4.42
N ASN A 110 -16.73 -9.39 -3.24
CA ASN A 110 -16.02 -9.28 -1.95
C ASN A 110 -14.98 -10.39 -1.76
N LYS A 111 -15.16 -11.56 -2.32
CA LYS A 111 -14.20 -12.66 -2.23
C LYS A 111 -12.98 -12.38 -3.11
N GLN A 112 -13.20 -11.97 -4.34
CA GLN A 112 -12.14 -11.57 -5.28
C GLN A 112 -11.33 -10.40 -4.70
N ILE A 113 -11.99 -9.38 -4.14
CA ILE A 113 -11.33 -8.25 -3.49
C ILE A 113 -10.48 -8.72 -2.29
N SER A 114 -11.01 -9.67 -1.49
CA SER A 114 -10.24 -10.23 -0.37
C SER A 114 -9.00 -11.01 -0.85
N ASP A 115 -9.14 -11.80 -1.90
CA ASP A 115 -8.04 -12.57 -2.49
C ASP A 115 -6.96 -11.63 -3.07
N ILE A 116 -7.36 -10.58 -3.77
CA ILE A 116 -6.47 -9.52 -4.27
C ILE A 116 -5.73 -8.84 -3.12
N LYS A 117 -6.45 -8.44 -2.06
CA LYS A 117 -5.83 -7.82 -0.87
C LYS A 117 -4.81 -8.74 -0.21
N ASN A 118 -5.14 -10.01 -0.04
CA ASN A 118 -4.23 -11.00 0.54
C ASN A 118 -2.97 -11.20 -0.32
N TYR A 119 -3.11 -11.19 -1.65
CA TYR A 119 -1.99 -11.25 -2.56
C TYR A 119 -1.08 -10.01 -2.44
N VAL A 120 -1.67 -8.83 -2.31
CA VAL A 120 -0.93 -7.55 -2.26
C VAL A 120 -0.26 -7.34 -0.90
N LEU A 121 -0.96 -7.59 0.19
CA LEU A 121 -0.50 -7.35 1.56
C LEU A 121 0.26 -8.53 2.17
N GLY A 122 -0.04 -9.75 1.72
CA GLY A 122 0.37 -10.98 2.37
C GLY A 122 -0.54 -11.34 3.55
N THR A 123 -0.44 -12.59 3.97
CA THR A 123 -1.22 -13.14 5.10
C THR A 123 -0.56 -12.93 6.46
N GLY A 124 0.72 -12.56 6.49
CA GLY A 124 1.54 -12.49 7.71
C GLY A 124 1.82 -13.84 8.37
N SER A 125 1.52 -14.96 7.71
CA SER A 125 1.61 -16.31 8.29
C SER A 125 1.96 -17.34 7.22
N LEU A 126 2.66 -18.42 7.62
CA LEU A 126 2.87 -19.61 6.79
C LEU A 126 1.67 -20.58 6.82
N LYS A 127 0.64 -20.27 7.59
CA LYS A 127 -0.58 -21.05 7.63
C LYS A 127 -1.23 -21.09 6.25
N ASN A 128 -1.52 -22.29 5.76
CA ASN A 128 -2.01 -22.56 4.40
C ASN A 128 -1.01 -22.20 3.27
N CYS A 129 0.23 -21.87 3.57
CA CYS A 129 1.28 -21.74 2.56
C CYS A 129 1.60 -23.13 1.99
N GLN A 130 1.52 -23.26 0.66
CA GLN A 130 1.76 -24.55 0.02
C GLN A 130 3.24 -24.84 -0.19
N SER A 131 4.04 -23.80 -0.39
CA SER A 131 5.47 -23.93 -0.70
C SER A 131 6.30 -24.22 0.55
N ILE A 132 6.16 -23.40 1.61
CA ILE A 132 6.85 -23.58 2.88
C ILE A 132 5.77 -23.73 3.96
N SER A 133 5.23 -24.94 4.07
CA SER A 133 4.16 -25.24 5.03
C SER A 133 4.72 -25.62 6.41
N HIS A 134 3.88 -25.55 7.45
CA HIS A 134 4.23 -26.05 8.78
C HIS A 134 4.64 -27.55 8.74
N SER A 135 4.00 -28.37 7.89
CA SER A 135 4.36 -29.77 7.72
C SER A 135 5.76 -29.92 7.12
N ALA A 136 6.08 -29.16 6.07
CA ALA A 136 7.41 -29.18 5.46
C ALA A 136 8.51 -28.74 6.45
N LEU A 137 8.22 -27.77 7.32
CA LEU A 137 9.13 -27.37 8.38
C LEU A 137 9.29 -28.46 9.43
N LYS A 138 8.22 -29.13 9.84
CA LYS A 138 8.25 -30.26 10.79
C LYS A 138 9.11 -31.42 10.26
N GLU A 139 9.02 -31.73 8.97
CA GLU A 139 9.87 -32.74 8.30
C GLU A 139 11.36 -32.38 8.35
N LYS A 140 11.69 -31.09 8.41
CA LYS A 140 13.07 -30.57 8.57
C LYS A 140 13.50 -30.43 10.03
N GLY A 141 12.70 -30.90 10.98
CA GLY A 141 13.05 -30.95 12.40
C GLY A 141 12.56 -29.76 13.24
N PHE A 142 11.76 -28.87 12.66
CA PHE A 142 11.14 -27.80 13.42
C PHE A 142 10.04 -28.35 14.33
N LYS A 143 10.04 -27.96 15.58
CA LYS A 143 8.97 -28.27 16.53
C LYS A 143 7.98 -27.12 16.59
N GLU A 144 6.85 -27.34 17.26
CA GLU A 144 5.81 -26.34 17.43
C GLU A 144 6.34 -25.02 18.03
N GLU A 145 7.29 -25.12 18.94
CA GLU A 145 7.94 -23.95 19.55
C GLU A 145 8.63 -23.08 18.50
N GLN A 146 9.44 -23.67 17.62
CA GLN A 146 10.15 -22.94 16.57
C GLN A 146 9.19 -22.38 15.53
N ILE A 147 8.15 -23.12 15.19
CA ILE A 147 7.09 -22.67 14.27
C ILE A 147 6.37 -21.43 14.86
N ASN A 148 6.05 -21.45 16.15
CA ASN A 148 5.43 -20.31 16.82
C ASN A 148 6.35 -19.08 16.87
N LEU A 149 7.65 -19.26 17.06
CA LEU A 149 8.63 -18.15 17.00
C LEU A 149 8.67 -17.52 15.59
N ILE A 150 8.63 -18.37 14.54
CA ILE A 150 8.54 -17.92 13.15
C ILE A 150 7.26 -17.13 12.95
N GLU A 151 6.10 -17.71 13.25
CA GLU A 151 4.78 -17.08 13.05
C GLU A 151 4.70 -15.70 13.72
N ASN A 152 5.14 -15.58 14.97
CA ASN A 152 5.15 -14.31 15.69
C ASN A 152 6.07 -13.25 15.04
N SER A 153 7.12 -13.68 14.34
CA SER A 153 8.07 -12.79 13.68
C SER A 153 7.63 -12.41 12.25
N LEU A 154 6.77 -13.22 11.63
CA LEU A 154 6.30 -13.00 10.26
C LEU A 154 5.34 -11.83 10.13
N GLU A 155 4.58 -11.50 11.16
CA GLU A 155 3.58 -10.43 11.15
C GLU A 155 4.16 -9.08 10.72
N SER A 156 5.41 -8.81 11.10
CA SER A 156 6.13 -7.57 10.76
C SER A 156 7.24 -7.76 9.71
N ALA A 157 7.34 -8.95 9.12
CA ALA A 157 8.44 -9.26 8.20
C ALA A 157 8.24 -8.63 6.81
N PHE A 158 9.31 -8.06 6.27
CA PHE A 158 9.37 -7.60 4.88
C PHE A 158 9.78 -8.70 3.90
N ASP A 159 10.48 -9.71 4.42
CA ASP A 159 10.92 -10.90 3.69
C ASP A 159 11.02 -12.05 4.68
N ILE A 160 10.49 -13.22 4.28
CA ILE A 160 10.52 -14.42 5.13
C ILE A 160 11.94 -14.83 5.51
N LYS A 161 12.95 -14.56 4.68
CA LYS A 161 14.34 -14.86 4.95
C LYS A 161 14.86 -14.22 6.24
N PHE A 162 14.36 -13.03 6.58
CA PHE A 162 14.75 -12.32 7.79
C PHE A 162 14.23 -12.97 9.07
N VAL A 163 13.29 -13.88 8.96
CA VAL A 163 12.75 -14.62 10.11
C VAL A 163 13.49 -15.94 10.33
N PHE A 164 14.02 -16.55 9.26
CA PHE A 164 14.78 -17.78 9.34
C PHE A 164 16.26 -17.51 9.66
N ASN A 165 16.55 -17.25 10.93
CA ASN A 165 17.90 -16.94 11.42
C ASN A 165 18.11 -17.43 12.86
N GLN A 166 19.35 -17.39 13.33
CA GLN A 166 19.72 -17.84 14.69
C GLN A 166 19.14 -16.98 15.82
N PHE A 167 18.78 -15.73 15.56
CA PHE A 167 18.22 -14.82 16.56
C PHE A 167 16.76 -15.14 16.84
N THR A 168 16.02 -15.53 15.82
CA THR A 168 14.62 -15.97 15.93
C THR A 168 14.50 -17.39 16.47
N LEU A 169 15.30 -18.32 15.94
CA LEU A 169 15.18 -19.76 16.20
C LEU A 169 16.00 -20.26 17.38
N GLY A 170 16.99 -19.47 17.81
CA GLY A 170 17.95 -19.86 18.82
C GLY A 170 19.17 -20.62 18.24
N LYS A 171 20.37 -20.24 18.71
CA LYS A 171 21.65 -20.78 18.23
C LYS A 171 21.77 -22.30 18.45
N GLU A 172 21.29 -22.79 19.58
CA GLU A 172 21.30 -24.21 19.93
C GLU A 172 20.44 -25.05 18.97
N PHE A 173 19.24 -24.58 18.63
CA PHE A 173 18.39 -25.26 17.66
C PHE A 173 19.06 -25.30 16.28
N CYS A 174 19.63 -24.22 15.83
CA CYS A 174 20.31 -24.15 14.54
C CYS A 174 21.50 -25.10 14.45
N LYS A 175 22.31 -25.19 15.52
CA LYS A 175 23.49 -26.08 15.58
C LYS A 175 23.13 -27.54 15.76
N ASN A 176 22.27 -27.82 16.74
CA ASN A 176 22.05 -29.20 17.18
C ASN A 176 21.04 -29.96 16.34
N ILE A 177 20.00 -29.27 15.86
CA ILE A 177 18.92 -29.86 15.06
C ILE A 177 19.18 -29.67 13.58
N LEU A 178 19.35 -28.41 13.14
CA LEU A 178 19.53 -28.10 11.72
C LEU A 178 20.94 -28.37 11.20
N LYS A 179 21.92 -28.64 12.11
CA LYS A 179 23.32 -28.96 11.79
C LYS A 179 24.05 -27.84 11.03
N ILE A 180 23.66 -26.58 11.27
CA ILE A 180 24.29 -25.40 10.69
C ILE A 180 25.58 -25.12 11.50
N SER A 181 26.70 -24.92 10.80
CA SER A 181 28.00 -24.61 11.43
C SER A 181 28.02 -23.21 12.03
N GLU A 182 28.92 -22.96 12.98
CA GLU A 182 29.07 -21.66 13.60
C GLU A 182 29.51 -20.57 12.60
N ASP A 183 30.36 -20.94 11.65
CA ASP A 183 30.81 -20.02 10.60
C ASP A 183 29.65 -19.60 9.70
N GLN A 184 28.77 -20.53 9.33
CA GLN A 184 27.56 -20.24 8.57
C GLN A 184 26.59 -19.34 9.35
N LEU A 185 26.42 -19.59 10.64
CA LEU A 185 25.53 -18.76 11.47
C LEU A 185 26.03 -17.32 11.65
N ASN A 186 27.34 -17.12 11.56
CA ASN A 186 27.97 -15.79 11.65
C ASN A 186 28.12 -15.08 10.28
N ASP A 187 27.83 -15.77 9.19
CA ASP A 187 27.85 -15.21 7.84
C ASP A 187 26.50 -14.49 7.56
N PHE A 188 26.55 -13.19 7.37
CA PHE A 188 25.36 -12.39 7.04
C PHE A 188 24.77 -12.71 5.67
N SER A 189 25.51 -13.34 4.78
CA SER A 189 25.04 -13.78 3.46
C SER A 189 24.38 -15.15 3.48
N PHE A 190 24.42 -15.86 4.61
CA PHE A 190 23.88 -17.21 4.75
C PHE A 190 22.38 -17.24 4.61
N ASP A 191 21.88 -18.00 3.65
CA ASP A 191 20.46 -18.21 3.39
C ASP A 191 20.00 -19.54 3.98
N MET A 192 19.35 -19.49 5.15
CA MET A 192 18.88 -20.68 5.86
C MET A 192 17.83 -21.46 5.07
N LEU A 193 16.93 -20.80 4.32
CA LEU A 193 15.91 -21.48 3.53
C LEU A 193 16.53 -22.28 2.39
N ASN A 194 17.51 -21.71 1.71
CA ASN A 194 18.30 -22.44 0.71
C ASN A 194 19.07 -23.61 1.33
N PHE A 195 19.69 -23.42 2.49
CA PHE A 195 20.37 -24.50 3.22
C PHE A 195 19.42 -25.63 3.58
N LEU A 196 18.19 -25.32 3.94
CA LEU A 196 17.11 -26.29 4.19
C LEU A 196 16.56 -26.92 2.90
N SER A 197 17.18 -26.67 1.75
CA SER A 197 16.82 -27.22 0.44
C SER A 197 15.44 -26.80 -0.07
N PHE A 198 14.97 -25.63 0.32
CA PHE A 198 13.84 -24.99 -0.38
C PHE A 198 14.33 -24.34 -1.66
N LYS A 199 13.60 -24.56 -2.75
CA LYS A 199 13.94 -23.97 -4.05
C LYS A 199 13.60 -22.48 -4.05
N LYS A 200 14.27 -21.75 -4.92
CA LYS A 200 14.04 -20.30 -5.07
C LYS A 200 12.57 -19.99 -5.34
N GLU A 201 11.93 -20.75 -6.21
CA GLU A 201 10.52 -20.57 -6.59
C GLU A 201 9.59 -20.81 -5.39
N GLU A 202 9.92 -21.76 -4.51
CA GLU A 202 9.17 -22.06 -3.29
C GLU A 202 9.32 -20.92 -2.27
N ILE A 203 10.54 -20.37 -2.14
CA ILE A 203 10.83 -19.23 -1.26
C ILE A 203 10.11 -17.98 -1.78
N ASP A 204 10.16 -17.70 -3.08
CA ASP A 204 9.50 -16.55 -3.70
C ASP A 204 7.97 -16.65 -3.55
N ALA A 205 7.38 -17.82 -3.78
CA ALA A 205 5.96 -18.06 -3.59
C ALA A 205 5.53 -17.91 -2.12
N ALA A 206 6.31 -18.46 -1.18
CA ALA A 206 6.06 -18.29 0.25
C ALA A 206 6.19 -16.82 0.67
N ASN A 207 7.13 -16.10 0.09
CA ASN A 207 7.34 -14.69 0.37
C ASN A 207 6.16 -13.83 -0.10
N ILE A 208 5.60 -14.11 -1.28
CA ILE A 208 4.36 -13.47 -1.75
C ILE A 208 3.19 -13.82 -0.83
N HIS A 209 3.05 -15.09 -0.44
CA HIS A 209 1.97 -15.53 0.44
C HIS A 209 2.02 -14.83 1.81
N VAL A 210 3.20 -14.71 2.41
CA VAL A 210 3.38 -14.18 3.77
C VAL A 210 3.53 -12.66 3.76
N CYS A 211 4.42 -12.15 2.91
CA CYS A 211 4.80 -10.73 2.91
C CYS A 211 4.04 -9.90 1.88
N GLY A 212 3.33 -10.54 0.95
CA GLY A 212 2.62 -9.89 -0.15
C GLY A 212 3.54 -9.50 -1.32
N SER A 213 2.91 -9.32 -2.46
CA SER A 213 3.56 -8.85 -3.69
C SER A 213 3.90 -7.36 -3.65
N MET A 214 3.16 -6.57 -2.86
CA MET A 214 3.19 -5.10 -2.78
C MET A 214 2.84 -4.41 -4.11
N THR A 215 2.25 -5.15 -5.04
CA THR A 215 1.73 -4.66 -6.32
C THR A 215 0.45 -5.41 -6.66
N LEU A 216 -0.40 -4.78 -7.45
CA LEU A 216 -1.61 -5.42 -7.99
C LEU A 216 -1.32 -6.24 -9.25
N GLU A 217 -0.14 -6.05 -9.86
CA GLU A 217 0.27 -6.85 -11.02
C GLU A 217 0.37 -8.33 -10.66
N GLY A 218 -0.30 -9.18 -11.43
CA GLY A 218 -0.35 -10.62 -11.20
C GLY A 218 -1.30 -11.06 -10.07
N ALA A 219 -2.11 -10.14 -9.53
CA ALA A 219 -3.11 -10.48 -8.51
C ALA A 219 -4.17 -11.45 -9.09
N PRO A 220 -4.63 -12.44 -8.29
CA PRO A 220 -5.66 -13.36 -8.73
C PRO A 220 -6.94 -12.58 -9.07
N HIS A 221 -7.69 -13.06 -10.06
CA HIS A 221 -8.95 -12.48 -10.54
C HIS A 221 -8.84 -11.11 -11.23
N LEU A 222 -7.74 -10.39 -11.09
CA LEU A 222 -7.60 -9.03 -11.63
C LEU A 222 -7.27 -9.07 -13.12
N ASP A 223 -8.14 -8.48 -13.93
CA ASP A 223 -7.95 -8.35 -15.36
C ASP A 223 -6.84 -7.34 -15.70
N GLU A 224 -6.01 -7.66 -16.68
CA GLU A 224 -4.91 -6.79 -17.12
C GLU A 224 -5.40 -5.43 -17.61
N GLU A 225 -6.60 -5.37 -18.20
CA GLU A 225 -7.22 -4.14 -18.69
C GLU A 225 -7.52 -3.14 -17.54
N HIS A 226 -7.70 -3.64 -16.32
CA HIS A 226 -7.99 -2.81 -15.14
C HIS A 226 -6.74 -2.33 -14.41
N LEU A 227 -5.56 -2.85 -14.75
CA LEU A 227 -4.31 -2.50 -14.04
C LEU A 227 -3.94 -1.01 -14.12
N ASN A 228 -4.30 -0.34 -15.22
CA ASN A 228 -4.04 1.09 -15.39
C ASN A 228 -4.74 1.99 -14.35
N VAL A 229 -5.83 1.53 -13.75
CA VAL A 229 -6.51 2.25 -12.66
C VAL A 229 -5.64 2.32 -11.39
N PHE A 230 -4.70 1.39 -11.25
CA PHE A 230 -3.84 1.23 -10.08
C PHE A 230 -2.38 1.60 -10.33
N ASP A 231 -2.08 2.26 -11.45
CA ASP A 231 -0.73 2.73 -11.73
C ASP A 231 -0.34 3.82 -10.72
N CYS A 232 0.89 3.75 -10.24
CA CYS A 232 1.47 4.66 -9.25
C CYS A 232 2.59 5.50 -9.86
N ALA A 233 3.03 6.53 -9.15
CA ALA A 233 4.16 7.35 -9.58
C ALA A 233 5.47 6.54 -9.70
N ASN A 234 5.58 5.40 -9.01
CA ASN A 234 6.73 4.51 -9.07
C ASN A 234 6.31 3.06 -9.29
N VAL A 235 7.24 2.25 -9.77
CA VAL A 235 7.08 0.80 -9.82
C VAL A 235 6.88 0.25 -8.42
N CYS A 236 5.84 -0.57 -8.22
CA CYS A 236 5.45 -1.10 -6.92
C CYS A 236 5.88 -2.56 -6.75
N GLY A 237 6.33 -2.90 -5.53
CA GLY A 237 6.67 -4.28 -5.18
C GLY A 237 7.92 -4.82 -5.88
N ARG A 238 8.14 -6.14 -5.77
CA ARG A 238 9.31 -6.81 -6.34
C ARG A 238 9.13 -7.24 -7.78
N ILE A 239 7.90 -7.45 -8.19
CA ILE A 239 7.54 -8.01 -9.50
C ILE A 239 6.84 -6.98 -10.39
N GLY A 240 6.47 -5.84 -9.85
CA GLY A 240 5.81 -4.78 -10.59
C GLY A 240 6.69 -4.19 -11.66
N LYS A 241 6.06 -3.72 -12.73
CA LYS A 241 6.71 -3.10 -13.90
C LYS A 241 6.02 -1.82 -14.32
N ARG A 242 4.80 -1.61 -13.87
CA ARG A 242 3.93 -0.51 -14.26
C ARG A 242 4.15 0.71 -13.38
N PHE A 243 4.07 1.89 -14.00
CA PHE A 243 4.08 3.21 -13.36
C PHE A 243 3.41 4.21 -14.30
N LEU A 244 2.99 5.38 -13.77
CA LEU A 244 2.40 6.48 -14.54
C LEU A 244 3.41 7.20 -15.40
#